data_04fb57add82ec8d10e32997244b8bf8d
#
_entry.id   04fb57add82ec8d10e32997244b8bf8d
#
_cell.length_a   1.000
_cell.length_b   1.000
_cell.length_c   1.000
_cell.angle_alpha   90.00
_cell.angle_beta   90.00
_cell.angle_gamma   90.00
#
_symmetry.space_group_name_H-M   'P 1'
#
loop_
_entity.id
_entity.type
_entity.pdbx_description
1 polymer ?
#
loop_
_entity_poly.entity_id
_entity_poly.type
_entity_poly.pdbx_seq_one_letter_code
_entity_poly.pdbx_strand_id
1 'polypeptide(L)'
;MRLNKVIGWFLIIGAVGVLIPYTILTITFEYPDILRKDTGEILTRFNDGGSSLIWTWFAFALGGITLIPGYILIGQMLESKSSLVRVATNFGVIGLVVQMIGLLRWTFVVPVLAKSFAETTDETIKASAIMSFKTIHQYGGVVLGEHLGQLFTIIWTVLLSVVLDKLKLVPKWITWLAYISSIIYFFAQAELLASVTPDFPVWDLAGFIGSTLWLIWLIIIGVRFLKLRTAHGMH
;
A
#
# COMPACT_ATOMS: atom_id res chain seq x y z
N MET A 1 -10.62 26.27 -4.93
CA MET A 1 -9.33 25.73 -5.43
C MET A 1 -9.61 24.95 -6.71
N ARG A 2 -8.79 25.02 -7.78
CA ARG A 2 -9.04 24.29 -9.04
C ARG A 2 -8.93 22.78 -8.78
N LEU A 3 -9.84 21.98 -9.34
CA LEU A 3 -9.92 20.51 -9.12
C LEU A 3 -8.57 19.81 -9.31
N ASN A 4 -7.81 20.16 -10.37
CA ASN A 4 -6.48 19.61 -10.61
C ASN A 4 -5.52 19.79 -9.41
N LYS A 5 -5.56 20.96 -8.76
CA LYS A 5 -4.72 21.22 -7.58
C LYS A 5 -5.14 20.37 -6.38
N VAL A 6 -6.45 20.17 -6.21
CA VAL A 6 -6.97 19.29 -5.15
C VAL A 6 -6.47 17.87 -5.34
N ILE A 7 -6.62 17.33 -6.55
CA ILE A 7 -6.11 16.01 -6.92
C ILE A 7 -4.61 15.90 -6.65
N GLY A 8 -3.84 16.89 -7.14
CA GLY A 8 -2.39 16.87 -6.96
C GLY A 8 -1.97 16.80 -5.49
N TRP A 9 -2.61 17.60 -4.63
CA TRP A 9 -2.33 17.58 -3.19
C TRP A 9 -2.75 16.27 -2.53
N PHE A 10 -3.90 15.70 -2.86
CA PHE A 10 -4.32 14.42 -2.30
C PHE A 10 -3.34 13.29 -2.63
N LEU A 11 -2.81 13.25 -3.86
CA LEU A 11 -1.83 12.24 -4.25
C LEU A 11 -0.50 12.43 -3.50
N ILE A 12 0.00 13.66 -3.40
CA ILE A 12 1.28 13.94 -2.73
C ILE A 12 1.17 13.67 -1.24
N ILE A 13 0.12 14.18 -0.58
CA ILE A 13 -0.08 13.98 0.86
C ILE A 13 -0.24 12.50 1.18
N GLY A 14 -0.99 11.76 0.37
CA GLY A 14 -1.17 10.32 0.58
C GLY A 14 0.12 9.54 0.37
N ALA A 15 0.88 9.83 -0.68
CA ALA A 15 2.18 9.17 -0.91
C ALA A 15 3.18 9.45 0.21
N VAL A 16 3.29 10.70 0.66
CA VAL A 16 4.17 11.10 1.78
C VAL A 16 3.65 10.51 3.09
N GLY A 17 2.33 10.51 3.29
CA GLY A 17 1.68 9.93 4.47
C GLY A 17 1.91 8.42 4.64
N VAL A 18 2.12 7.69 3.54
CA VAL A 18 2.54 6.29 3.56
C VAL A 18 4.05 6.17 3.77
N LEU A 19 4.85 6.99 3.06
CA LEU A 19 6.31 6.89 3.04
C LEU A 19 6.94 7.15 4.42
N ILE A 20 6.46 8.16 5.15
CA ILE A 20 7.03 8.53 6.46
C ILE A 20 6.90 7.39 7.48
N PRO A 21 5.71 6.87 7.81
CA PRO A 21 5.59 5.80 8.79
C PRO A 21 6.24 4.49 8.30
N TYR A 22 6.22 4.20 7.00
CA TYR A 22 6.98 3.08 6.44
C TYR A 22 8.47 3.18 6.77
N THR A 23 9.08 4.35 6.53
CA THR A 23 10.50 4.58 6.85
C THR A 23 10.78 4.44 8.35
N ILE A 24 9.89 4.95 9.21
CA ILE A 24 10.01 4.78 10.66
C ILE A 24 9.97 3.29 11.03
N LEU A 25 9.02 2.52 10.48
CA LEU A 25 8.92 1.08 10.73
C LEU A 25 10.14 0.30 10.24
N THR A 26 10.73 0.69 9.11
CA THR A 26 11.97 0.08 8.62
C THR A 26 13.11 0.25 9.62
N ILE A 27 13.23 1.43 10.24
CA ILE A 27 14.31 1.75 11.20
C ILE A 27 14.04 1.14 12.57
N THR A 28 12.79 1.20 13.06
CA THR A 28 12.46 0.87 14.46
C THR A 28 11.98 -0.56 14.66
N PHE A 29 11.44 -1.18 13.62
CA PHE A 29 10.83 -2.50 13.68
C PHE A 29 11.41 -3.48 12.64
N GLU A 30 12.41 -3.07 11.86
CA GLU A 30 13.02 -3.83 10.76
C GLU A 30 11.99 -4.31 9.71
N TYR A 31 10.91 -3.53 9.51
CA TYR A 31 9.90 -3.88 8.52
C TYR A 31 10.41 -3.62 7.07
N PRO A 32 10.25 -4.53 6.10
CA PRO A 32 9.45 -5.77 6.16
C PRO A 32 10.20 -7.01 6.64
N ASP A 33 11.51 -6.98 6.87
CA ASP A 33 12.35 -8.16 7.14
C ASP A 33 11.96 -8.89 8.43
N ILE A 34 11.40 -8.18 9.40
CA ILE A 34 10.85 -8.77 10.63
C ILE A 34 9.80 -9.85 10.33
N LEU A 35 9.07 -9.75 9.22
CA LEU A 35 8.01 -10.70 8.86
C LEU A 35 8.55 -12.10 8.49
N ARG A 36 9.85 -12.21 8.20
CA ARG A 36 10.54 -13.46 7.88
C ARG A 36 11.11 -14.15 9.12
N LYS A 37 11.02 -13.51 10.31
CA LYS A 37 11.51 -14.04 11.56
C LYS A 37 10.50 -14.97 12.24
N ASP A 38 10.95 -15.63 13.32
CA ASP A 38 10.07 -16.45 14.14
C ASP A 38 8.92 -15.61 14.73
N THR A 39 7.73 -16.19 14.80
CA THR A 39 6.53 -15.49 15.28
C THR A 39 6.66 -15.02 16.73
N GLY A 40 7.33 -15.80 17.60
CA GLY A 40 7.58 -15.40 18.97
C GLY A 40 8.49 -14.17 19.04
N GLU A 41 9.52 -14.08 18.20
CA GLU A 41 10.37 -12.88 18.08
C GLU A 41 9.57 -11.67 17.61
N ILE A 42 8.71 -11.83 16.59
CA ILE A 42 7.83 -10.75 16.11
C ILE A 42 6.95 -10.21 17.25
N LEU A 43 6.29 -11.10 17.99
CA LEU A 43 5.40 -10.72 19.10
C LEU A 43 6.15 -10.04 20.23
N THR A 44 7.32 -10.55 20.59
CA THR A 44 8.17 -9.97 21.64
C THR A 44 8.62 -8.56 21.24
N ARG A 45 9.20 -8.38 20.06
CA ARG A 45 9.63 -7.07 19.56
C ARG A 45 8.48 -6.09 19.42
N PHE A 46 7.29 -6.59 19.03
CA PHE A 46 6.12 -5.74 18.95
C PHE A 46 5.68 -5.23 20.32
N ASN A 47 5.68 -6.11 21.34
CA ASN A 47 5.39 -5.73 22.72
C ASN A 47 6.38 -4.70 23.27
N ASP A 48 7.67 -4.91 23.00
CA ASP A 48 8.76 -4.00 23.43
C ASP A 48 8.66 -2.62 22.78
N GLY A 49 8.14 -2.54 21.56
CA GLY A 49 7.90 -1.28 20.84
C GLY A 49 6.77 -0.43 21.44
N GLY A 50 5.90 -1.03 22.22
CA GLY A 50 4.84 -0.36 23.00
C GLY A 50 3.93 0.53 22.16
N SER A 51 3.38 1.56 22.81
CA SER A 51 2.40 2.47 22.19
C SER A 51 2.95 3.24 20.99
N SER A 52 4.25 3.56 20.99
CA SER A 52 4.89 4.27 19.87
C SER A 52 4.80 3.45 18.59
N LEU A 53 5.08 2.15 18.66
CA LEU A 53 5.00 1.25 17.51
C LEU A 53 3.56 1.09 17.03
N ILE A 54 2.58 0.98 17.96
CA ILE A 54 1.16 0.90 17.62
C ILE A 54 0.71 2.14 16.84
N TRP A 55 1.07 3.33 17.31
CA TRP A 55 0.71 4.59 16.62
C TRP A 55 1.42 4.75 15.28
N THR A 56 2.64 4.24 15.13
CA THR A 56 3.35 4.23 13.85
C THR A 56 2.64 3.32 12.84
N TRP A 57 2.19 2.14 13.26
CA TRP A 57 1.38 1.25 12.43
C TRP A 57 0.02 1.85 12.07
N PHE A 58 -0.63 2.53 13.02
CA PHE A 58 -1.87 3.26 12.74
C PHE A 58 -1.67 4.36 11.70
N ALA A 59 -0.60 5.16 11.85
CA ALA A 59 -0.25 6.18 10.88
C ALA A 59 0.07 5.57 9.49
N PHE A 60 0.74 4.41 9.45
CA PHE A 60 1.01 3.71 8.20
C PHE A 60 -0.28 3.20 7.55
N ALA A 61 -1.17 2.57 8.32
CA ALA A 61 -2.44 2.07 7.82
C ALA A 61 -3.33 3.18 7.24
N LEU A 62 -3.38 4.35 7.88
CA LEU A 62 -4.22 5.47 7.45
C LEU A 62 -3.50 6.52 6.61
N GLY A 63 -2.16 6.43 6.47
CA GLY A 63 -1.37 7.41 5.72
C GLY A 63 -1.82 7.60 4.28
N GLY A 64 -2.29 6.53 3.65
CA GLY A 64 -2.83 6.54 2.28
C GLY A 64 -4.29 6.98 2.15
N ILE A 65 -5.00 7.31 3.24
CA ILE A 65 -6.45 7.60 3.20
C ILE A 65 -6.81 8.74 2.24
N THR A 66 -5.92 9.72 2.10
CA THR A 66 -6.12 10.85 1.20
C THR A 66 -6.02 10.47 -0.28
N LEU A 67 -5.46 9.29 -0.61
CA LEU A 67 -5.45 8.77 -1.97
C LEU A 67 -6.87 8.41 -2.44
N ILE A 68 -7.75 7.99 -1.53
CA ILE A 68 -9.14 7.61 -1.88
C ILE A 68 -9.87 8.76 -2.58
N PRO A 69 -10.03 9.95 -1.97
CA PRO A 69 -10.64 11.08 -2.67
C PRO A 69 -9.82 11.52 -3.90
N GLY A 70 -8.49 11.39 -3.88
CA GLY A 70 -7.65 11.66 -5.04
C GLY A 70 -8.03 10.79 -6.23
N TYR A 71 -8.19 9.49 -6.04
CA TYR A 71 -8.57 8.52 -7.09
C TYR A 71 -9.98 8.77 -7.60
N ILE A 72 -10.94 9.05 -6.70
CA ILE A 72 -12.32 9.36 -7.05
C ILE A 72 -12.38 10.63 -7.92
N LEU A 73 -11.68 11.69 -7.52
CA LEU A 73 -11.67 12.95 -8.25
C LEU A 73 -10.98 12.83 -9.62
N ILE A 74 -9.92 12.02 -9.76
CA ILE A 74 -9.34 11.69 -11.07
C ILE A 74 -10.39 10.97 -11.93
N GLY A 75 -11.10 10.00 -11.32
CA GLY A 75 -12.19 9.28 -11.97
C GLY A 75 -13.21 10.23 -12.54
N GLN A 76 -13.79 11.08 -11.71
CA GLN A 76 -14.82 12.06 -12.11
C GLN A 76 -14.32 13.04 -13.18
N MET A 77 -13.07 13.47 -13.11
CA MET A 77 -12.49 14.41 -14.08
C MET A 77 -12.30 13.79 -15.48
N LEU A 78 -12.01 12.49 -15.55
CA LEU A 78 -11.63 11.83 -16.80
C LEU A 78 -12.70 10.88 -17.35
N GLU A 79 -13.75 10.58 -16.60
CA GLU A 79 -14.78 9.61 -16.95
C GLU A 79 -15.50 9.94 -18.26
N SER A 80 -15.78 11.23 -18.52
CA SER A 80 -16.39 11.68 -19.77
C SER A 80 -15.48 11.45 -20.99
N LYS A 81 -14.17 11.27 -20.79
CA LYS A 81 -13.17 11.08 -21.84
C LYS A 81 -12.80 9.61 -22.05
N SER A 82 -12.99 8.76 -21.02
CA SER A 82 -12.67 7.33 -21.09
C SER A 82 -13.41 6.55 -20.00
N SER A 83 -14.26 5.61 -20.40
CA SER A 83 -14.95 4.70 -19.47
C SER A 83 -13.99 3.81 -18.65
N LEU A 84 -12.79 3.58 -19.18
CA LEU A 84 -11.76 2.78 -18.51
C LEU A 84 -11.34 3.37 -17.15
N VAL A 85 -11.46 4.70 -17.00
CA VAL A 85 -11.17 5.40 -15.75
C VAL A 85 -12.10 4.97 -14.61
N ARG A 86 -13.39 4.71 -14.91
CA ARG A 86 -14.33 4.22 -13.90
C ARG A 86 -13.88 2.86 -13.34
N VAL A 87 -13.48 1.95 -14.24
CA VAL A 87 -12.94 0.65 -13.86
C VAL A 87 -11.66 0.81 -13.01
N ALA A 88 -10.73 1.64 -13.48
CA ALA A 88 -9.51 1.94 -12.74
C ALA A 88 -9.82 2.47 -11.34
N THR A 89 -10.70 3.47 -11.21
CA THR A 89 -11.07 4.06 -9.92
C THR A 89 -11.61 3.04 -8.93
N ASN A 90 -12.47 2.12 -9.39
CA ASN A 90 -13.00 1.06 -8.54
C ASN A 90 -11.89 0.15 -8.01
N PHE A 91 -11.00 -0.34 -8.87
CA PHE A 91 -9.85 -1.13 -8.44
C PHE A 91 -8.95 -0.36 -7.47
N GLY A 92 -8.63 0.90 -7.77
CA GLY A 92 -7.79 1.70 -6.91
C GLY A 92 -8.38 1.92 -5.51
N VAL A 93 -9.66 2.26 -5.42
CA VAL A 93 -10.34 2.48 -4.13
C VAL A 93 -10.45 1.18 -3.33
N ILE A 94 -10.86 0.08 -3.97
CA ILE A 94 -10.94 -1.22 -3.30
C ILE A 94 -9.53 -1.65 -2.83
N GLY A 95 -8.52 -1.50 -3.68
CA GLY A 95 -7.13 -1.81 -3.33
C GLY A 95 -6.65 -1.08 -2.09
N LEU A 96 -6.89 0.24 -2.02
CA LEU A 96 -6.54 1.03 -0.83
C LEU A 96 -7.28 0.57 0.42
N VAL A 97 -8.59 0.30 0.31
CA VAL A 97 -9.39 -0.14 1.46
C VAL A 97 -8.92 -1.49 2.00
N VAL A 98 -8.66 -2.47 1.13
CA VAL A 98 -8.20 -3.79 1.60
C VAL A 98 -6.78 -3.73 2.16
N GLN A 99 -5.88 -2.87 1.64
CA GLN A 99 -4.57 -2.62 2.25
C GLN A 99 -4.70 -2.01 3.65
N MET A 100 -5.56 -1.01 3.82
CA MET A 100 -5.82 -0.41 5.13
C MET A 100 -6.35 -1.45 6.12
N ILE A 101 -7.31 -2.29 5.73
CA ILE A 101 -7.82 -3.39 6.58
C ILE A 101 -6.67 -4.32 6.97
N GLY A 102 -5.86 -4.72 6.00
CA GLY A 102 -4.69 -5.57 6.24
C GLY A 102 -3.72 -4.97 7.25
N LEU A 103 -3.38 -3.68 7.09
CA LEU A 103 -2.44 -2.99 7.97
C LEU A 103 -3.01 -2.72 9.38
N LEU A 104 -4.32 -2.47 9.50
CA LEU A 104 -4.96 -2.21 10.80
C LEU A 104 -4.88 -3.40 11.78
N ARG A 105 -4.56 -4.62 11.31
CA ARG A 105 -4.27 -5.74 12.24
C ARG A 105 -3.13 -5.42 13.20
N TRP A 106 -2.11 -4.66 12.74
CA TRP A 106 -0.98 -4.25 13.56
C TRP A 106 -1.34 -3.24 14.65
N THR A 107 -2.47 -2.55 14.49
CA THR A 107 -2.97 -1.59 15.47
C THR A 107 -3.94 -2.21 16.47
N PHE A 108 -4.82 -3.11 16.00
CA PHE A 108 -5.95 -3.57 16.81
C PHE A 108 -5.89 -5.03 17.23
N VAL A 109 -5.13 -5.87 16.54
CA VAL A 109 -5.06 -7.31 16.82
C VAL A 109 -3.71 -7.71 17.39
N VAL A 110 -2.63 -7.34 16.72
CA VAL A 110 -1.27 -7.73 17.11
C VAL A 110 -0.89 -7.26 18.52
N PRO A 111 -1.26 -6.04 18.99
CA PRO A 111 -0.94 -5.62 20.37
C PRO A 111 -1.54 -6.54 21.43
N VAL A 112 -2.76 -7.04 21.21
CA VAL A 112 -3.44 -7.96 22.12
C VAL A 112 -2.71 -9.30 22.19
N LEU A 113 -2.31 -9.82 21.03
CA LEU A 113 -1.57 -11.09 20.94
C LEU A 113 -0.15 -10.97 21.52
N ALA A 114 0.53 -9.88 21.22
CA ALA A 114 1.88 -9.60 21.71
C ALA A 114 1.91 -9.49 23.24
N LYS A 115 0.94 -8.79 23.82
CA LYS A 115 0.78 -8.69 25.27
C LYS A 115 0.49 -10.06 25.89
N SER A 116 -0.47 -10.82 25.35
CA SER A 116 -0.78 -12.16 25.84
C SER A 116 0.42 -13.11 25.77
N PHE A 117 1.25 -13.00 24.74
CA PHE A 117 2.48 -13.78 24.57
C PHE A 117 3.55 -13.39 25.60
N ALA A 118 3.74 -12.09 25.84
CA ALA A 118 4.83 -11.58 26.69
C ALA A 118 4.55 -11.73 28.19
N GLU A 119 3.27 -11.60 28.63
CA GLU A 119 2.90 -11.59 30.05
C GLU A 119 2.65 -12.98 30.62
N THR A 120 2.63 -14.04 29.82
CA THR A 120 2.35 -15.39 30.29
C THR A 120 3.59 -16.28 30.39
N THR A 121 3.60 -17.18 31.36
CA THR A 121 4.54 -18.31 31.45
C THR A 121 3.91 -19.63 30.97
N ASP A 122 2.60 -19.63 30.65
CA ASP A 122 1.87 -20.81 30.17
C ASP A 122 2.15 -21.02 28.66
N GLU A 123 2.80 -22.11 28.35
CA GLU A 123 3.16 -22.47 26.97
C GLU A 123 1.93 -22.69 26.08
N THR A 124 0.78 -23.06 26.63
CA THR A 124 -0.47 -23.22 25.88
C THR A 124 -0.98 -21.85 25.40
N ILE A 125 -0.93 -20.85 26.27
CA ILE A 125 -1.33 -19.48 25.91
C ILE A 125 -0.36 -18.89 24.88
N LYS A 126 0.96 -19.11 25.04
CA LYS A 126 1.96 -18.67 24.04
C LYS A 126 1.70 -19.31 22.68
N ALA A 127 1.49 -20.63 22.65
CA ALA A 127 1.19 -21.36 21.40
C ALA A 127 -0.10 -20.84 20.74
N SER A 128 -1.12 -20.54 21.54
CA SER A 128 -2.38 -19.95 21.05
C SER A 128 -2.16 -18.57 20.45
N ALA A 129 -1.36 -17.68 21.07
CA ALA A 129 -1.05 -16.37 20.54
C ALA A 129 -0.26 -16.46 19.23
N ILE A 130 0.71 -17.38 19.13
CA ILE A 130 1.46 -17.65 17.89
C ILE A 130 0.54 -18.10 16.77
N MET A 131 -0.34 -19.07 17.03
CA MET A 131 -1.25 -19.60 16.01
C MET A 131 -2.25 -18.53 15.55
N SER A 132 -2.80 -17.75 16.48
CA SER A 132 -3.70 -16.64 16.18
C SER A 132 -3.01 -15.57 15.34
N PHE A 133 -1.75 -15.22 15.66
CA PHE A 133 -0.95 -14.29 14.84
C PHE A 133 -0.76 -14.84 13.43
N LYS A 134 -0.32 -16.09 13.28
CA LYS A 134 -0.11 -16.71 11.97
C LYS A 134 -1.39 -16.68 11.12
N THR A 135 -2.53 -17.00 11.72
CA THR A 135 -3.83 -17.00 11.02
C THR A 135 -4.23 -15.61 10.56
N ILE A 136 -4.18 -14.61 11.44
CA ILE A 136 -4.58 -13.24 11.07
C ILE A 136 -3.56 -12.57 10.14
N HIS A 137 -2.28 -12.92 10.28
CA HIS A 137 -1.24 -12.42 9.40
C HIS A 137 -1.41 -12.98 7.99
N GLN A 138 -1.64 -14.30 7.85
CA GLN A 138 -1.84 -14.93 6.55
C GLN A 138 -3.12 -14.41 5.87
N TYR A 139 -4.24 -14.28 6.57
CA TYR A 139 -5.48 -13.81 5.95
C TYR A 139 -5.51 -12.29 5.79
N GLY A 140 -5.34 -11.54 6.87
CA GLY A 140 -5.44 -10.08 6.86
C GLY A 140 -4.25 -9.39 6.20
N GLY A 141 -3.04 -9.93 6.41
CA GLY A 141 -1.81 -9.43 5.83
C GLY A 141 -1.62 -9.88 4.38
N VAL A 142 -1.33 -11.16 4.24
CA VAL A 142 -0.91 -11.73 2.94
C VAL A 142 -2.05 -11.70 1.93
N VAL A 143 -3.25 -12.21 2.24
CA VAL A 143 -4.35 -12.29 1.27
C VAL A 143 -4.97 -10.91 1.01
N LEU A 144 -5.43 -10.21 2.05
CA LEU A 144 -6.14 -8.94 1.85
C LEU A 144 -5.18 -7.78 1.56
N GLY A 145 -4.27 -7.50 2.49
CA GLY A 145 -3.41 -6.32 2.40
C GLY A 145 -2.44 -6.37 1.24
N GLU A 146 -1.73 -7.48 1.11
CA GLU A 146 -0.66 -7.61 0.14
C GLU A 146 -1.15 -8.17 -1.20
N HIS A 147 -1.75 -9.37 -1.23
CA HIS A 147 -2.17 -9.97 -2.50
C HIS A 147 -3.22 -9.12 -3.23
N LEU A 148 -4.40 -8.99 -2.66
CA LEU A 148 -5.49 -8.24 -3.31
C LEU A 148 -5.16 -6.75 -3.40
N GLY A 149 -4.63 -6.16 -2.32
CA GLY A 149 -4.30 -4.74 -2.29
C GLY A 149 -3.26 -4.35 -3.34
N GLN A 150 -2.18 -5.11 -3.48
CA GLN A 150 -1.14 -4.85 -4.49
C GLN A 150 -1.66 -5.08 -5.90
N LEU A 151 -2.36 -6.19 -6.17
CA LEU A 151 -2.91 -6.46 -7.50
C LEU A 151 -3.84 -5.34 -7.95
N PHE A 152 -4.73 -4.88 -7.08
CA PHE A 152 -5.67 -3.81 -7.42
C PHE A 152 -4.96 -2.46 -7.60
N THR A 153 -3.91 -2.21 -6.84
CA THR A 153 -3.03 -1.05 -7.03
C THR A 153 -2.33 -1.09 -8.38
N ILE A 154 -1.80 -2.25 -8.77
CA ILE A 154 -1.16 -2.47 -10.08
C ILE A 154 -2.17 -2.25 -11.21
N ILE A 155 -3.35 -2.85 -11.12
CA ILE A 155 -4.40 -2.69 -12.13
C ILE A 155 -4.79 -1.22 -12.27
N TRP A 156 -5.03 -0.52 -11.16
CA TRP A 156 -5.33 0.92 -11.18
C TRP A 156 -4.22 1.73 -11.84
N THR A 157 -2.97 1.49 -11.47
CA THR A 157 -1.82 2.21 -11.98
C THR A 157 -1.68 2.05 -13.48
N VAL A 158 -1.80 0.82 -13.99
CA VAL A 158 -1.71 0.51 -15.41
C VAL A 158 -2.88 1.15 -16.19
N LEU A 159 -4.11 0.93 -15.73
CA LEU A 159 -5.29 1.45 -16.42
C LEU A 159 -5.31 2.99 -16.46
N LEU A 160 -4.98 3.63 -15.32
CA LEU A 160 -4.88 5.09 -15.26
C LEU A 160 -3.79 5.60 -16.21
N SER A 161 -2.62 4.96 -16.21
CA SER A 161 -1.50 5.36 -17.08
C SER A 161 -1.84 5.25 -18.57
N VAL A 162 -2.57 4.20 -18.98
CA VAL A 162 -3.10 4.08 -20.36
C VAL A 162 -3.99 5.28 -20.71
N VAL A 163 -4.87 5.68 -19.81
CA VAL A 163 -5.77 6.82 -20.05
C VAL A 163 -5.00 8.15 -20.10
N LEU A 164 -4.09 8.37 -19.16
CA LEU A 164 -3.30 9.60 -19.12
C LEU A 164 -2.41 9.76 -20.36
N ASP A 165 -1.84 8.65 -20.87
CA ASP A 165 -1.06 8.64 -22.12
C ASP A 165 -1.93 8.94 -23.35
N LYS A 166 -3.06 8.23 -23.51
CA LYS A 166 -4.01 8.45 -24.61
C LYS A 166 -4.51 9.90 -24.67
N LEU A 167 -4.76 10.51 -23.52
CA LEU A 167 -5.21 11.89 -23.42
C LEU A 167 -4.05 12.90 -23.45
N LYS A 168 -2.80 12.44 -23.60
CA LYS A 168 -1.58 13.26 -23.62
C LYS A 168 -1.44 14.19 -22.39
N LEU A 169 -1.94 13.77 -21.24
CA LEU A 169 -1.89 14.53 -19.99
C LEU A 169 -0.52 14.45 -19.31
N VAL A 170 0.24 13.40 -19.61
CA VAL A 170 1.58 13.15 -19.08
C VAL A 170 2.56 12.84 -20.22
N PRO A 171 3.86 13.15 -20.06
CA PRO A 171 4.89 12.71 -20.98
C PRO A 171 5.10 11.18 -20.86
N LYS A 172 5.52 10.53 -21.94
CA LYS A 172 5.64 9.06 -22.04
C LYS A 172 6.52 8.42 -20.97
N TRP A 173 7.56 9.11 -20.51
CA TRP A 173 8.44 8.57 -19.46
C TRP A 173 7.70 8.31 -18.13
N ILE A 174 6.68 9.12 -17.80
CA ILE A 174 5.84 8.90 -16.60
C ILE A 174 4.98 7.65 -16.78
N THR A 175 4.45 7.42 -17.98
CA THR A 175 3.71 6.20 -18.32
C THR A 175 4.61 4.96 -18.23
N TRP A 176 5.84 5.04 -18.75
CA TRP A 176 6.81 3.95 -18.62
C TRP A 176 7.21 3.68 -17.18
N LEU A 177 7.39 4.72 -16.36
CA LEU A 177 7.66 4.54 -14.93
C LEU A 177 6.53 3.77 -14.23
N ALA A 178 5.25 4.07 -14.57
CA ALA A 178 4.11 3.32 -14.06
C ALA A 178 4.16 1.83 -14.44
N TYR A 179 4.46 1.52 -15.70
CA TYR A 179 4.52 0.13 -16.17
C TYR A 179 5.69 -0.63 -15.53
N ILE A 180 6.86 -0.02 -15.47
CA ILE A 180 8.04 -0.63 -14.84
C ILE A 180 7.78 -0.89 -13.36
N SER A 181 7.26 0.11 -12.62
CA SER A 181 6.92 -0.08 -11.21
C SER A 181 5.88 -1.18 -11.01
N SER A 182 4.86 -1.24 -11.87
CA SER A 182 3.81 -2.25 -11.85
C SER A 182 4.33 -3.66 -12.11
N ILE A 183 5.24 -3.82 -13.08
CA ILE A 183 5.86 -5.12 -13.39
C ILE A 183 6.72 -5.59 -12.21
N ILE A 184 7.57 -4.71 -11.67
CA ILE A 184 8.42 -5.07 -10.53
C ILE A 184 7.54 -5.40 -9.31
N TYR A 185 6.51 -4.59 -9.04
CA TYR A 185 5.61 -4.81 -7.92
C TYR A 185 4.77 -6.09 -8.08
N PHE A 186 4.49 -6.50 -9.32
CA PHE A 186 3.84 -7.79 -9.59
C PHE A 186 4.73 -8.97 -9.20
N PHE A 187 6.05 -8.87 -9.38
CA PHE A 187 6.97 -9.92 -8.93
C PHE A 187 6.99 -10.09 -7.40
N ALA A 188 6.57 -9.08 -6.62
CA ALA A 188 6.40 -9.24 -5.18
C ALA A 188 5.32 -10.28 -4.80
N GLN A 189 4.39 -10.59 -5.71
CA GLN A 189 3.39 -11.65 -5.50
C GLN A 189 4.03 -13.03 -5.34
N ALA A 190 5.23 -13.22 -5.87
CA ALA A 190 5.98 -14.48 -5.73
C ALA A 190 6.30 -14.81 -4.28
N GLU A 191 6.66 -13.80 -3.46
CA GLU A 191 6.92 -13.97 -2.02
C GLU A 191 5.66 -14.45 -1.28
N LEU A 192 4.49 -13.93 -1.65
CA LEU A 192 3.21 -14.34 -1.06
C LEU A 192 2.85 -15.78 -1.40
N LEU A 193 3.11 -16.19 -2.64
CA LEU A 193 2.91 -17.56 -3.08
C LEU A 193 3.90 -18.52 -2.41
N ALA A 194 5.14 -18.09 -2.19
CA ALA A 194 6.16 -18.87 -1.49
C ALA A 194 5.77 -19.18 -0.03
N SER A 195 4.90 -18.34 0.58
CA SER A 195 4.40 -18.60 1.93
C SER A 195 3.52 -19.87 2.04
N VAL A 196 3.01 -20.37 0.91
CA VAL A 196 2.11 -21.55 0.84
C VAL A 196 2.58 -22.61 -0.17
N THR A 197 3.54 -22.30 -1.00
CA THR A 197 4.08 -23.21 -2.02
C THR A 197 5.60 -23.34 -1.80
N PRO A 198 6.09 -24.49 -1.32
CA PRO A 198 7.53 -24.71 -1.13
C PRO A 198 8.32 -24.47 -2.43
N ASP A 199 9.53 -23.96 -2.30
CA ASP A 199 10.49 -23.73 -3.39
C ASP A 199 10.01 -22.80 -4.53
N PHE A 200 8.96 -21.99 -4.27
CA PHE A 200 8.52 -21.00 -5.24
C PHE A 200 9.60 -19.92 -5.41
N PRO A 201 10.04 -19.60 -6.65
CA PRO A 201 11.11 -18.64 -6.87
C PRO A 201 10.69 -17.24 -6.46
N VAL A 202 11.50 -16.59 -5.61
CA VAL A 202 11.23 -15.26 -5.06
C VAL A 202 12.31 -14.26 -5.47
N TRP A 203 11.90 -13.05 -5.72
CA TRP A 203 12.80 -11.90 -5.80
C TRP A 203 12.55 -10.98 -4.60
N ASP A 204 13.33 -11.13 -3.54
CA ASP A 204 13.14 -10.50 -2.23
C ASP A 204 13.00 -8.97 -2.26
N LEU A 205 13.66 -8.31 -3.22
CA LEU A 205 13.63 -6.86 -3.36
C LEU A 205 12.43 -6.34 -4.18
N ALA A 206 11.66 -7.22 -4.82
CA ALA A 206 10.60 -6.80 -5.73
C ALA A 206 9.54 -5.93 -5.04
N GLY A 207 9.13 -6.30 -3.82
CA GLY A 207 8.16 -5.55 -3.02
C GLY A 207 8.66 -4.16 -2.67
N PHE A 208 9.88 -4.05 -2.18
CA PHE A 208 10.50 -2.77 -1.81
C PHE A 208 10.70 -1.87 -3.03
N ILE A 209 11.32 -2.36 -4.09
CA ILE A 209 11.61 -1.57 -5.30
C ILE A 209 10.30 -1.16 -5.98
N GLY A 210 9.37 -2.10 -6.17
CA GLY A 210 8.11 -1.85 -6.86
C GLY A 210 7.24 -0.81 -6.14
N SER A 211 7.06 -0.94 -4.82
CA SER A 211 6.29 0.00 -4.01
C SER A 211 6.94 1.38 -3.93
N THR A 212 8.27 1.44 -3.81
CA THR A 212 9.01 2.71 -3.78
C THR A 212 8.87 3.45 -5.11
N LEU A 213 9.06 2.78 -6.24
CA LEU A 213 8.86 3.37 -7.57
C LEU A 213 7.42 3.83 -7.77
N TRP A 214 6.44 3.07 -7.29
CA TRP A 214 5.05 3.45 -7.34
C TRP A 214 4.74 4.71 -6.51
N LEU A 215 5.28 4.84 -5.29
CA LEU A 215 5.14 6.05 -4.47
C LEU A 215 5.77 7.27 -5.14
N ILE A 216 6.97 7.10 -5.74
CA ILE A 216 7.62 8.14 -6.54
C ILE A 216 6.72 8.54 -7.71
N TRP A 217 6.16 7.58 -8.43
CA TRP A 217 5.23 7.84 -9.52
C TRP A 217 3.99 8.62 -9.06
N LEU A 218 3.40 8.28 -7.91
CA LEU A 218 2.28 9.02 -7.32
C LEU A 218 2.63 10.50 -7.06
N ILE A 219 3.81 10.76 -6.48
CA ILE A 219 4.28 12.12 -6.24
C ILE A 219 4.44 12.86 -7.57
N ILE A 220 5.05 12.24 -8.57
CA ILE A 220 5.26 12.84 -9.90
C ILE A 220 3.92 13.16 -10.56
N ILE A 221 2.96 12.25 -10.54
CA ILE A 221 1.61 12.48 -11.04
C ILE A 221 0.95 13.62 -10.26
N GLY A 222 1.04 13.62 -8.93
CA GLY A 222 0.53 14.70 -8.09
C GLY A 222 1.08 16.07 -8.51
N VAL A 223 2.40 16.19 -8.67
CA VAL A 223 3.06 17.41 -9.16
C VAL A 223 2.59 17.77 -10.57
N ARG A 224 2.40 16.77 -11.43
CA ARG A 224 1.88 17.01 -12.80
C ARG A 224 0.47 17.60 -12.75
N PHE A 225 -0.43 17.06 -11.92
CA PHE A 225 -1.77 17.63 -11.72
C PHE A 225 -1.74 19.05 -11.17
N LEU A 226 -0.84 19.39 -10.25
CA LEU A 226 -0.65 20.76 -9.76
C LEU A 226 -0.30 21.74 -10.90
N LYS A 227 0.46 21.28 -11.90
CA LYS A 227 0.94 22.09 -13.05
C LYS A 227 -0.03 22.10 -14.24
N LEU A 228 -1.06 21.21 -14.28
CA LEU A 228 -2.04 21.20 -15.36
C LEU A 228 -2.81 22.53 -15.38
N ARG A 229 -2.62 23.30 -16.48
CA ARG A 229 -3.49 24.44 -16.77
C ARG A 229 -4.83 23.92 -17.21
N THR A 230 -5.91 24.33 -16.56
CA THR A 230 -7.24 24.16 -17.14
C THR A 230 -7.25 24.93 -18.46
N ALA A 231 -7.52 24.24 -19.56
CA ALA A 231 -7.86 24.90 -20.81
C ALA A 231 -9.10 25.76 -20.52
N HIS A 232 -8.90 27.05 -20.32
CA HIS A 232 -9.96 28.03 -20.28
C HIS A 232 -10.33 28.31 -21.72
N GLY A 233 -11.58 28.03 -22.09
CA GLY A 233 -12.25 28.62 -23.22
C GLY A 233 -12.01 27.92 -24.56
N MET A 234 -12.75 26.87 -24.82
CA MET A 234 -13.41 26.74 -26.13
C MET A 234 -14.91 26.56 -25.83
N HIS A 235 -15.58 27.69 -25.93
CA HIS A 235 -17.03 27.76 -26.09
C HIS A 235 -17.40 27.25 -27.46
#